data_59fa1e5127c74ac8a0199f66ceebb315
#
_entry.id   59fa1e5127c74ac8a0199f66ceebb315
#
_cell.length_a   1.000
_cell.length_b   1.000
_cell.length_c   1.000
_cell.angle_alpha   90.00
_cell.angle_beta   90.00
_cell.angle_gamma   90.00
#
_symmetry.space_group_name_H-M   'P 1'
#
loop_
_entity.id
_entity.type
_entity.pdbx_description
1 polymer ?
#
loop_
_entity_poly.entity_id
_entity_poly.type
_entity_poly.pdbx_seq_one_letter_code
_entity_poly.pdbx_strand_id
1 'polypeptide(L)'
;MKILLAVDGSDFSKAAVDEINKMILPSYAEICIINVYEFPTMIGPELMATGGSLNNYYEDFISGAKTISNKIVSEASDVLKSKNEALNITTIVVSGLPKSSILEKAEDWKADLIVVGSQGQGALSRLLLGSVSQYLATHAKCSVLIARGKDEG
;
A
#
# COMPACT_ATOMS: atom_id res chain seq x y z
N MET A 1 2.25 -18.11 -8.78
CA MET A 1 1.24 -17.03 -8.69
C MET A 1 1.83 -15.91 -7.84
N LYS A 2 1.93 -14.70 -8.40
CA LYS A 2 2.50 -13.53 -7.74
C LYS A 2 1.40 -12.52 -7.40
N ILE A 3 1.24 -12.22 -6.13
CA ILE A 3 0.20 -11.31 -5.61
C ILE A 3 0.86 -10.05 -5.04
N LEU A 4 0.55 -8.89 -5.58
CA LEU A 4 0.95 -7.60 -5.03
C LEU A 4 -0.17 -7.04 -4.16
N LEU A 5 0.07 -6.97 -2.85
CA LEU A 5 -0.87 -6.42 -1.87
C LEU A 5 -0.46 -4.99 -1.51
N ALA A 6 -1.28 -4.02 -1.87
CA ALA A 6 -1.06 -2.62 -1.52
C ALA A 6 -1.79 -2.25 -0.22
N VAL A 7 -1.04 -1.76 0.77
CA VAL A 7 -1.55 -1.40 2.09
C VAL A 7 -1.13 0.00 2.50
N ASP A 8 -2.03 0.76 3.14
CA ASP A 8 -1.78 2.12 3.64
C ASP A 8 -2.13 2.28 5.13
N GLY A 9 -2.49 1.19 5.80
CA GLY A 9 -2.90 1.18 7.20
C GLY A 9 -4.38 1.54 7.44
N SER A 10 -5.14 1.89 6.41
CA SER A 10 -6.58 2.13 6.51
C SER A 10 -7.36 0.83 6.74
N ASP A 11 -8.61 0.95 7.20
CA ASP A 11 -9.49 -0.20 7.37
C ASP A 11 -9.82 -0.89 6.03
N PHE A 12 -9.78 -0.14 4.93
CA PHE A 12 -9.94 -0.70 3.59
C PHE A 12 -8.72 -1.56 3.18
N SER A 13 -7.52 -1.14 3.54
CA SER A 13 -6.33 -1.98 3.29
C SER A 13 -6.29 -3.21 4.20
N LYS A 14 -6.81 -3.13 5.42
CA LYS A 14 -7.02 -4.32 6.28
C LYS A 14 -8.02 -5.29 5.66
N ALA A 15 -9.10 -4.78 5.04
CA ALA A 15 -10.03 -5.62 4.30
C ALA A 15 -9.35 -6.33 3.11
N ALA A 16 -8.38 -5.69 2.44
CA ALA A 16 -7.58 -6.33 1.41
C ALA A 16 -6.71 -7.48 1.93
N VAL A 17 -6.13 -7.32 3.12
CA VAL A 17 -5.41 -8.40 3.82
C VAL A 17 -6.36 -9.56 4.14
N ASP A 18 -7.56 -9.26 4.64
CA ASP A 18 -8.58 -10.26 4.96
C ASP A 18 -9.05 -11.03 3.72
N GLU A 19 -9.14 -10.39 2.56
CA GLU A 19 -9.49 -11.09 1.32
C GLU A 19 -8.41 -12.11 0.93
N ILE A 20 -7.12 -11.79 1.07
CA ILE A 20 -6.05 -12.78 0.83
C ILE A 20 -6.17 -13.95 1.80
N ASN A 21 -6.49 -13.70 3.07
CA ASN A 21 -6.68 -14.75 4.08
C ASN A 21 -7.84 -15.72 3.78
N LYS A 22 -8.79 -15.32 2.92
CA LYS A 22 -9.91 -16.18 2.47
C LYS A 22 -9.57 -16.99 1.22
N MET A 23 -8.51 -16.62 0.51
CA MET A 23 -8.11 -17.30 -0.72
C MET A 23 -7.45 -18.65 -0.42
N ILE A 24 -7.74 -19.64 -1.26
CA ILE A 24 -6.97 -20.87 -1.32
C ILE A 24 -5.81 -20.63 -2.28
N LEU A 25 -4.63 -20.37 -1.72
CA LEU A 25 -3.44 -20.07 -2.50
C LEU A 25 -2.63 -21.35 -2.78
N PRO A 26 -2.06 -21.49 -3.99
CA PRO A 26 -1.14 -22.59 -4.26
C PRO A 26 0.13 -22.47 -3.42
N SER A 27 0.78 -23.59 -3.12
CA SER A 27 1.99 -23.63 -2.28
C SER A 27 3.17 -22.82 -2.83
N TYR A 28 3.17 -22.52 -4.12
CA TYR A 28 4.18 -21.69 -4.79
C TYR A 28 3.78 -20.20 -4.89
N ALA A 29 2.70 -19.80 -4.23
CA ALA A 29 2.28 -18.39 -4.25
C ALA A 29 3.31 -17.51 -3.53
N GLU A 30 3.61 -16.39 -4.15
CA GLU A 30 4.46 -15.32 -3.61
C GLU A 30 3.60 -14.08 -3.38
N ILE A 31 3.69 -13.49 -2.19
CA ILE A 31 2.99 -12.26 -1.84
C ILE A 31 4.03 -11.16 -1.61
N CYS A 32 3.92 -10.06 -2.35
CA CYS A 32 4.68 -8.85 -2.10
C CYS A 32 3.74 -7.80 -1.49
N ILE A 33 4.02 -7.39 -0.26
CA ILE A 33 3.26 -6.34 0.42
C ILE A 33 3.98 -5.01 0.19
N ILE A 34 3.28 -4.04 -0.40
CA ILE A 34 3.82 -2.72 -0.70
C ILE A 34 3.08 -1.63 0.08
N ASN A 35 3.83 -0.74 0.70
CA ASN A 35 3.35 0.56 1.14
C ASN A 35 4.10 1.65 0.40
N VAL A 36 3.38 2.68 -0.05
CA VAL A 36 3.96 3.85 -0.73
C VAL A 36 3.66 5.09 0.11
N TYR A 37 4.69 5.82 0.50
CA TYR A 37 4.54 7.12 1.16
C TYR A 37 4.92 8.26 0.21
N GLU A 38 4.17 9.34 0.29
CA GLU A 38 4.39 10.52 -0.53
C GLU A 38 5.34 11.49 0.16
N PHE A 39 6.20 12.15 -0.64
CA PHE A 39 6.95 13.30 -0.15
C PHE A 39 6.02 14.51 -0.01
N PRO A 40 6.22 15.36 1.01
CA PRO A 40 5.53 16.63 1.07
C PRO A 40 5.99 17.50 -0.10
N THR A 41 5.08 17.77 -1.02
CA THR A 41 5.35 18.58 -2.22
C THR A 41 5.38 20.09 -1.95
N MET A 42 5.06 20.51 -0.74
CA MET A 42 4.93 21.93 -0.38
C MET A 42 5.95 22.30 0.69
N ILE A 43 7.09 22.76 0.23
CA ILE A 43 7.92 23.65 1.05
C ILE A 43 7.51 25.06 0.66
N GLY A 44 6.69 25.68 1.51
CA GLY A 44 6.35 27.08 1.32
C GLY A 44 7.58 27.97 1.37
N PRO A 45 7.57 29.14 0.69
CA PRO A 45 8.67 30.11 0.73
C PRO A 45 9.09 30.51 2.16
N GLU A 46 8.19 30.38 3.13
CA GLU A 46 8.42 30.68 4.54
C GLU A 46 9.45 29.74 5.20
N LEU A 47 9.53 28.48 4.76
CA LEU A 47 10.50 27.53 5.29
C LEU A 47 11.91 27.76 4.72
N MET A 48 12.00 28.35 3.50
CA MET A 48 13.27 28.75 2.91
C MET A 48 13.88 29.99 3.59
N ALA A 49 13.05 30.82 4.24
CA ALA A 49 13.49 32.05 4.89
C ALA A 49 14.15 31.84 6.26
N THR A 50 14.00 30.66 6.87
CA THR A 50 14.51 30.39 8.23
C THR A 50 15.95 29.88 8.29
N GLY A 51 16.66 29.79 7.15
CA GLY A 51 18.14 29.65 7.06
C GLY A 51 18.78 28.46 7.79
N GLY A 52 18.01 27.62 8.42
CA GLY A 52 18.52 26.53 9.21
C GLY A 52 17.69 25.28 9.03
N SER A 53 18.30 24.24 8.47
CA SER A 53 17.84 22.88 8.71
C SER A 53 16.69 22.33 7.86
N LEU A 54 16.54 22.79 6.62
CA LEU A 54 15.69 22.09 5.65
C LEU A 54 16.09 20.61 5.52
N ASN A 55 17.40 20.34 5.50
CA ASN A 55 17.90 18.97 5.42
C ASN A 55 17.46 18.12 6.62
N ASN A 56 17.55 18.64 7.84
CA ASN A 56 17.13 17.90 9.03
C ASN A 56 15.62 17.66 9.06
N TYR A 57 14.84 18.64 8.62
CA TYR A 57 13.38 18.47 8.51
C TYR A 57 13.00 17.37 7.50
N TYR A 58 13.67 17.35 6.34
CA TYR A 58 13.46 16.29 5.35
C TYR A 58 13.89 14.92 5.85
N GLU A 59 15.05 14.84 6.48
CA GLU A 59 15.56 13.58 7.04
C GLU A 59 14.62 13.06 8.13
N ASP A 60 14.14 13.91 9.02
CA ASP A 60 13.19 13.54 10.07
C ASP A 60 11.85 13.10 9.49
N PHE A 61 11.35 13.82 8.47
CA PHE A 61 10.12 13.43 7.77
C PHE A 61 10.26 12.07 7.09
N ILE A 62 11.33 11.85 6.32
CA ILE A 62 11.58 10.59 5.62
C ILE A 62 11.74 9.46 6.62
N SER A 63 12.48 9.66 7.69
CA SER A 63 12.69 8.68 8.76
C SER A 63 11.36 8.30 9.42
N GLY A 64 10.54 9.29 9.77
CA GLY A 64 9.21 9.09 10.34
C GLY A 64 8.27 8.35 9.39
N ALA A 65 8.20 8.77 8.13
CA ALA A 65 7.38 8.14 7.11
C ALA A 65 7.79 6.68 6.87
N LYS A 66 9.09 6.40 6.77
CA LYS A 66 9.61 5.02 6.64
C LYS A 66 9.26 4.16 7.84
N THR A 67 9.36 4.69 9.06
CA THR A 67 9.02 3.96 10.29
C THR A 67 7.55 3.56 10.29
N ILE A 68 6.64 4.49 9.97
CA ILE A 68 5.21 4.23 9.87
C ILE A 68 4.92 3.20 8.76
N SER A 69 5.52 3.37 7.59
CA SER A 69 5.34 2.48 6.44
C SER A 69 5.83 1.06 6.71
N ASN A 70 6.99 0.91 7.36
CA ASN A 70 7.52 -0.39 7.75
C ASN A 70 6.60 -1.08 8.77
N LYS A 71 6.02 -0.33 9.70
CA LYS A 71 5.03 -0.86 10.65
C LYS A 71 3.79 -1.39 9.91
N ILE A 72 3.26 -0.63 8.96
CA ILE A 72 2.08 -1.01 8.18
C ILE A 72 2.31 -2.33 7.43
N VAL A 73 3.43 -2.47 6.71
CA VAL A 73 3.71 -3.71 5.94
C VAL A 73 4.02 -4.88 6.86
N SER A 74 4.66 -4.64 8.01
CA SER A 74 4.93 -5.68 9.01
C SER A 74 3.64 -6.22 9.62
N GLU A 75 2.75 -5.34 10.06
CA GLU A 75 1.44 -5.74 10.62
C GLU A 75 0.62 -6.56 9.61
N ALA A 76 0.58 -6.15 8.34
CA ALA A 76 -0.09 -6.90 7.30
C ALA A 76 0.55 -8.29 7.08
N SER A 77 1.88 -8.37 7.09
CA SER A 77 2.61 -9.64 7.00
C SER A 77 2.30 -10.57 8.17
N ASP A 78 2.28 -10.03 9.39
CA ASP A 78 2.02 -10.80 10.61
C ASP A 78 0.60 -11.38 10.60
N VAL A 79 -0.39 -10.60 10.16
CA VAL A 79 -1.78 -11.06 10.00
C VAL A 79 -1.87 -12.21 9.00
N LEU A 80 -1.20 -12.13 7.85
CA LEU A 80 -1.19 -13.21 6.86
C LEU A 80 -0.47 -14.45 7.37
N LYS A 81 0.69 -14.29 8.00
CA LYS A 81 1.48 -15.40 8.56
C LYS A 81 0.79 -16.08 9.74
N SER A 82 0.02 -15.35 10.53
CA SER A 82 -0.75 -15.94 11.64
C SER A 82 -1.80 -16.97 11.16
N LYS A 83 -2.26 -16.85 9.93
CA LYS A 83 -3.19 -17.78 9.29
C LYS A 83 -2.48 -18.92 8.55
N ASN A 84 -1.34 -18.64 7.94
CA ASN A 84 -0.54 -19.62 7.22
C ASN A 84 0.94 -19.21 7.23
N GLU A 85 1.71 -19.83 8.11
CA GLU A 85 3.15 -19.58 8.26
C GLU A 85 3.97 -19.95 7.02
N ALA A 86 3.45 -20.84 6.17
CA ALA A 86 4.14 -21.29 4.95
C ALA A 86 4.08 -20.29 3.79
N LEU A 87 3.36 -19.17 3.94
CA LEU A 87 3.29 -18.15 2.91
C LEU A 87 4.65 -17.50 2.64
N ASN A 88 5.03 -17.44 1.37
CA ASN A 88 6.20 -16.70 0.91
C ASN A 88 5.86 -15.21 0.80
N ILE A 89 6.21 -14.43 1.82
CA ILE A 89 5.87 -13.00 1.91
C ILE A 89 7.14 -12.17 1.89
N THR A 90 7.17 -11.16 1.03
CA THR A 90 8.14 -10.07 1.02
C THR A 90 7.44 -8.75 1.29
N THR A 91 8.12 -7.82 1.97
CA THR A 91 7.60 -6.48 2.25
C THR A 91 8.48 -5.42 1.63
N ILE A 92 7.90 -4.40 1.04
CA ILE A 92 8.62 -3.26 0.48
C ILE A 92 7.94 -1.94 0.85
N VAL A 93 8.77 -0.94 1.08
CA VAL A 93 8.35 0.44 1.31
C VAL A 93 8.98 1.32 0.24
N VAL A 94 8.17 2.11 -0.43
CA VAL A 94 8.57 2.94 -1.57
C VAL A 94 8.16 4.39 -1.32
N SER A 95 9.02 5.34 -1.67
CA SER A 95 8.66 6.76 -1.74
C SER A 95 8.17 7.09 -3.14
N GLY A 96 7.05 7.78 -3.26
CA GLY A 96 6.51 8.19 -4.57
C GLY A 96 5.01 8.39 -4.56
N LEU A 97 4.43 8.41 -5.74
CA LEU A 97 2.98 8.49 -5.92
C LEU A 97 2.37 7.08 -5.88
N PRO A 98 1.43 6.79 -5.00
CA PRO A 98 0.88 5.43 -4.84
C PRO A 98 0.39 4.79 -6.13
N LYS A 99 -0.33 5.54 -6.97
CA LYS A 99 -0.87 5.04 -8.25
C LYS A 99 0.19 4.46 -9.16
N SER A 100 1.21 5.25 -9.47
CA SER A 100 2.28 4.88 -10.40
C SER A 100 3.23 3.86 -9.77
N SER A 101 3.63 4.07 -8.52
CA SER A 101 4.58 3.16 -7.85
C SER A 101 4.04 1.74 -7.68
N ILE A 102 2.74 1.58 -7.37
CA ILE A 102 2.12 0.26 -7.28
C ILE A 102 2.04 -0.39 -8.67
N LEU A 103 1.63 0.39 -9.70
CA LEU A 103 1.53 -0.12 -11.06
C LEU A 103 2.90 -0.55 -11.62
N GLU A 104 3.93 0.29 -11.48
CA GLU A 104 5.30 -0.02 -11.88
C GLU A 104 5.81 -1.28 -11.19
N LYS A 105 5.60 -1.38 -9.87
CA LYS A 105 6.00 -2.59 -9.14
C LYS A 105 5.28 -3.84 -9.63
N ALA A 106 3.99 -3.74 -9.92
CA ALA A 106 3.21 -4.86 -10.45
C ALA A 106 3.75 -5.33 -11.81
N GLU A 107 4.11 -4.39 -12.69
CA GLU A 107 4.66 -4.69 -14.01
C GLU A 107 6.07 -5.28 -13.92
N ASP A 108 6.98 -4.65 -13.18
CA ASP A 108 8.37 -5.08 -13.02
C ASP A 108 8.48 -6.47 -12.37
N TRP A 109 7.65 -6.69 -11.36
CA TRP A 109 7.62 -7.98 -10.66
C TRP A 109 6.79 -9.04 -11.38
N LYS A 110 6.06 -8.65 -12.45
CA LYS A 110 5.12 -9.50 -13.21
C LYS A 110 4.08 -10.12 -12.30
N ALA A 111 3.39 -9.27 -11.56
CA ALA A 111 2.30 -9.70 -10.71
C ALA A 111 1.16 -10.30 -11.53
N ASP A 112 0.59 -11.40 -11.04
CA ASP A 112 -0.62 -12.02 -11.61
C ASP A 112 -1.89 -11.35 -11.06
N LEU A 113 -1.81 -10.81 -9.84
CA LEU A 113 -2.92 -10.18 -9.14
C LEU A 113 -2.43 -9.00 -8.31
N ILE A 114 -3.13 -7.87 -8.41
CA ILE A 114 -3.03 -6.77 -7.44
C ILE A 114 -4.24 -6.86 -6.50
N VAL A 115 -4.00 -6.77 -5.20
CA VAL A 115 -5.05 -6.67 -4.17
C VAL A 115 -4.91 -5.32 -3.48
N VAL A 116 -5.99 -4.57 -3.43
CA VAL A 116 -6.03 -3.20 -2.89
C VAL A 116 -7.36 -2.93 -2.20
N GLY A 117 -7.37 -2.08 -1.19
CA GLY A 117 -8.61 -1.58 -0.58
C GLY A 117 -9.41 -0.70 -1.54
N SER A 118 -10.72 -0.68 -1.40
CA SER A 118 -11.59 0.16 -2.25
C SER A 118 -11.33 1.65 -2.09
N GLN A 119 -10.79 2.07 -0.95
CA GLN A 119 -10.41 3.45 -0.62
C GLN A 119 -9.14 3.45 0.23
N GLY A 120 -8.56 4.63 0.46
CA GLY A 120 -7.40 4.84 1.33
C GLY A 120 -7.75 5.72 2.54
N GLN A 121 -6.71 6.23 3.22
CA GLN A 121 -6.84 7.02 4.46
C GLN A 121 -7.67 8.30 4.32
N GLY A 122 -7.81 8.87 3.13
CA GLY A 122 -8.55 10.12 2.87
C GLY A 122 -9.99 9.94 2.42
N ALA A 123 -10.61 8.80 2.66
CA ALA A 123 -11.93 8.48 2.15
C ALA A 123 -13.06 9.33 2.76
N LEU A 124 -13.69 10.14 1.93
CA LEU A 124 -14.84 10.98 2.31
C LEU A 124 -16.20 10.32 2.03
N SER A 125 -16.25 9.26 1.23
CA SER A 125 -17.50 8.59 0.85
C SER A 125 -17.28 7.10 0.58
N ARG A 126 -18.04 6.25 1.25
CA ARG A 126 -17.99 4.78 1.09
C ARG A 126 -18.55 4.27 -0.24
N LEU A 127 -19.22 5.12 -1.00
CA LEU A 127 -19.90 4.74 -2.25
C LEU A 127 -18.99 4.79 -3.48
N LEU A 128 -17.89 5.53 -3.43
CA LEU A 128 -16.99 5.73 -4.56
C LEU A 128 -15.68 4.98 -4.35
N LEU A 129 -15.10 4.50 -5.45
CA LEU A 129 -13.74 3.96 -5.45
C LEU A 129 -12.73 5.07 -5.17
N GLY A 130 -11.71 4.76 -4.39
CA GLY A 130 -10.57 5.64 -4.17
C GLY A 130 -9.75 5.85 -5.44
N SER A 131 -8.98 6.93 -5.48
CA SER A 131 -8.20 7.30 -6.66
C SER A 131 -7.16 6.23 -7.06
N VAL A 132 -6.57 5.52 -6.08
CA VAL A 132 -5.60 4.45 -6.33
C VAL A 132 -6.28 3.21 -6.90
N SER A 133 -7.33 2.72 -6.25
CA SER A 133 -8.07 1.54 -6.69
C SER A 133 -8.69 1.72 -8.08
N GLN A 134 -9.25 2.90 -8.36
CA GLN A 134 -9.78 3.22 -9.67
C GLN A 134 -8.68 3.26 -10.75
N TYR A 135 -7.54 3.88 -10.45
CA TYR A 135 -6.43 3.95 -11.38
C TYR A 135 -5.87 2.56 -11.70
N LEU A 136 -5.66 1.72 -10.69
CA LEU A 136 -5.16 0.35 -10.87
C LEU A 136 -6.15 -0.50 -11.67
N ALA A 137 -7.45 -0.40 -11.40
CA ALA A 137 -8.49 -1.12 -12.14
C ALA A 137 -8.51 -0.80 -13.64
N THR A 138 -8.11 0.42 -14.01
CA THR A 138 -8.14 0.89 -15.41
C THR A 138 -6.82 0.71 -16.15
N HIS A 139 -5.67 0.63 -15.44
CA HIS A 139 -4.34 0.65 -16.07
C HIS A 139 -3.53 -0.63 -15.86
N ALA A 140 -3.87 -1.46 -14.87
CA ALA A 140 -3.12 -2.68 -14.62
C ALA A 140 -3.25 -3.69 -15.78
N LYS A 141 -2.14 -4.36 -16.12
CA LYS A 141 -2.11 -5.43 -17.12
C LYS A 141 -2.47 -6.81 -16.54
N CYS A 142 -2.56 -6.92 -15.23
CA CYS A 142 -2.99 -8.11 -14.51
C CYS A 142 -4.36 -7.91 -13.86
N SER A 143 -4.89 -8.95 -13.25
CA SER A 143 -6.14 -8.86 -12.48
C SER A 143 -6.01 -7.94 -11.28
N VAL A 144 -7.07 -7.21 -10.95
CA VAL A 144 -7.14 -6.34 -9.77
C VAL A 144 -8.33 -6.73 -8.92
N LEU A 145 -8.07 -7.08 -7.66
CA LEU A 145 -9.09 -7.32 -6.66
C LEU A 145 -9.20 -6.11 -5.76
N ILE A 146 -10.39 -5.52 -5.69
CA ILE A 146 -10.67 -4.36 -4.86
C ILE A 146 -11.51 -4.82 -3.67
N ALA A 147 -10.89 -4.80 -2.49
CA ALA A 147 -11.54 -5.20 -1.25
C ALA A 147 -12.37 -4.05 -0.67
N ARG A 148 -13.62 -4.31 -0.34
CA ARG A 148 -14.48 -3.39 0.40
C ARG A 148 -14.42 -3.73 1.88
N GLY A 149 -14.30 -2.71 2.73
CA GLY A 149 -14.50 -2.90 4.17
C GLY A 149 -15.90 -3.45 4.45
N LYS A 150 -16.04 -4.23 5.51
CA LYS A 150 -17.37 -4.63 5.96
C LYS A 150 -18.13 -3.38 6.33
N ASP A 151 -19.36 -3.23 5.79
CA ASP A 151 -20.29 -2.28 6.34
C ASP A 151 -20.59 -2.73 7.78
N GLU A 152 -20.07 -2.02 8.76
CA GLU A 152 -20.65 -2.06 10.09
C GLU A 152 -22.00 -1.33 9.95
N GLY A 153 -22.98 -2.14 9.65
CA GLY A 153 -24.37 -1.68 9.54
C GLY A 153 -24.93 -1.21 10.87
#